data_a6effcb520dcb6aea57816fec20bf76e
#
_entry.id   a6effcb520dcb6aea57816fec20bf76e
#
_cell.length_a   1.000
_cell.length_b   1.000
_cell.length_c   1.000
_cell.angle_alpha   90.00
_cell.angle_beta   90.00
_cell.angle_gamma   90.00
#
_symmetry.space_group_name_H-M   'P 1'
#
loop_
_entity.id
_entity.type
_entity.pdbx_description
1 polymer ?
#
loop_
_entity_poly.entity_id
_entity_poly.type
_entity_poly.pdbx_seq_one_letter_code
_entity_poly.pdbx_strand_id
1 'polypeptide(L)'
;MLPLRAQICLRVDMNDNFIIPLNGLAAGENRFSWHAGKEFFEAFDNTEILDADLEVSVAVEKSGRYLGVDCEIDGSVVVSCDRCMEDLRMPIGTDIMLSVKFGEEESSEDHQEGEREIIFVPEGDAEMDLSQIVYDYVCLALPMQRHHDDGECNPEVMRYLAGGEPVKVEGDVNNPFAALKELMK
;
A
#
# COMPACT_ATOMS: atom_id res chain seq x y z
N MET A 1 42.43 -14.46 -8.11
CA MET A 1 41.69 -13.96 -9.28
C MET A 1 40.36 -14.63 -9.28
N LEU A 2 39.33 -13.98 -8.69
CA LEU A 2 37.95 -14.44 -8.71
C LEU A 2 37.25 -13.74 -9.90
N PRO A 3 36.46 -14.44 -10.70
CA PRO A 3 35.73 -13.81 -11.77
C PRO A 3 34.57 -12.97 -11.20
N LEU A 4 34.54 -11.68 -11.57
CA LEU A 4 33.38 -10.82 -11.40
C LEU A 4 32.18 -11.51 -12.07
N ARG A 5 31.22 -11.95 -11.28
CA ARG A 5 29.87 -12.24 -11.79
C ARG A 5 29.28 -10.93 -12.28
N ALA A 6 29.12 -10.83 -13.57
CA ALA A 6 28.35 -9.76 -14.18
C ALA A 6 26.92 -9.87 -13.66
N GLN A 7 26.53 -8.94 -12.77
CA GLN A 7 25.14 -8.67 -12.48
C GLN A 7 24.52 -8.15 -13.77
N ILE A 8 23.77 -9.01 -14.44
CA ILE A 8 22.87 -8.59 -15.51
C ILE A 8 21.70 -7.91 -14.77
N CYS A 9 21.88 -6.64 -14.50
CA CYS A 9 20.78 -5.76 -14.14
C CYS A 9 19.95 -5.59 -15.44
N LEU A 10 18.97 -6.41 -15.64
CA LEU A 10 17.92 -6.13 -16.59
C LEU A 10 17.16 -4.92 -16.03
N ARG A 11 17.56 -3.73 -16.49
CA ARG A 11 16.69 -2.56 -16.42
C ARG A 11 15.51 -2.89 -17.32
N VAL A 12 14.43 -3.36 -16.72
CA VAL A 12 13.12 -3.30 -17.34
C VAL A 12 12.77 -1.82 -17.35
N ASP A 13 12.55 -1.29 -18.55
CA ASP A 13 12.07 0.07 -18.75
C ASP A 13 10.84 0.29 -17.87
N MET A 14 10.77 1.48 -17.26
CA MET A 14 9.69 1.96 -16.41
C MET A 14 8.36 1.92 -17.19
N ASN A 15 7.76 0.75 -17.24
CA ASN A 15 6.37 0.56 -17.55
C ASN A 15 5.74 0.21 -16.19
N ASP A 16 4.81 1.03 -15.72
CA ASP A 16 4.15 0.99 -14.41
C ASP A 16 3.31 -0.28 -14.15
N ASN A 17 3.61 -1.35 -14.84
CA ASN A 17 2.95 -2.63 -14.72
C ASN A 17 3.77 -3.54 -13.81
N PHE A 18 3.28 -3.77 -12.59
CA PHE A 18 3.83 -4.70 -11.60
C PHE A 18 3.69 -6.17 -12.05
N ILE A 19 4.13 -6.46 -13.28
CA ILE A 19 3.93 -7.76 -13.93
C ILE A 19 5.23 -8.55 -13.93
N ILE A 20 5.17 -9.77 -13.42
CA ILE A 20 6.24 -10.76 -13.48
C ILE A 20 5.96 -11.73 -14.64
N PRO A 21 6.84 -11.80 -15.66
CA PRO A 21 6.68 -12.75 -16.77
C PRO A 21 7.07 -14.17 -16.35
N LEU A 22 6.11 -15.02 -16.02
CA LEU A 22 6.33 -16.39 -15.53
C LEU A 22 7.07 -17.28 -16.52
N ASN A 23 6.79 -17.12 -17.82
CA ASN A 23 7.41 -17.88 -18.89
C ASN A 23 8.85 -17.46 -19.21
N GLY A 24 9.25 -16.26 -18.78
CA GLY A 24 10.59 -15.69 -19.03
C GLY A 24 11.58 -15.86 -17.87
N LEU A 25 11.15 -16.38 -16.72
CA LEU A 25 12.00 -16.48 -15.55
C LEU A 25 13.11 -17.54 -15.74
N ALA A 26 14.34 -17.12 -15.51
CA ALA A 26 15.47 -18.02 -15.41
C ALA A 26 15.39 -18.87 -14.13
N ALA A 27 15.99 -20.07 -14.15
CA ALA A 27 16.13 -20.85 -12.92
C ALA A 27 17.05 -20.12 -11.92
N GLY A 28 16.65 -20.03 -10.66
CA GLY A 28 17.31 -19.27 -9.61
C GLY A 28 16.65 -17.91 -9.38
N GLU A 29 17.41 -16.93 -8.94
CA GLU A 29 16.94 -15.63 -8.54
C GLU A 29 16.81 -14.67 -9.74
N ASN A 30 15.64 -14.05 -9.86
CA ASN A 30 15.34 -12.97 -10.82
C ASN A 30 14.93 -11.75 -10.02
N ARG A 31 15.33 -10.54 -10.46
CA ARG A 31 15.04 -9.29 -9.75
C ARG A 31 14.32 -8.31 -10.66
N PHE A 32 13.32 -7.67 -10.08
CA PHE A 32 12.53 -6.62 -10.71
C PHE A 32 12.50 -5.41 -9.78
N SER A 33 12.29 -4.23 -10.34
CA SER A 33 12.14 -2.99 -9.58
C SER A 33 11.15 -2.09 -10.30
N TRP A 34 10.19 -1.55 -9.56
CA TRP A 34 9.16 -0.63 -10.04
C TRP A 34 9.05 0.56 -9.12
N HIS A 35 8.41 1.59 -9.62
CA HIS A 35 8.09 2.77 -8.84
C HIS A 35 6.57 2.95 -8.75
N ALA A 36 6.04 3.11 -7.54
CA ALA A 36 4.63 3.38 -7.30
C ALA A 36 4.46 4.84 -6.89
N GLY A 37 3.99 5.65 -7.82
CA GLY A 37 3.65 7.05 -7.60
C GLY A 37 2.15 7.26 -7.41
N LYS A 38 1.74 8.52 -7.38
CA LYS A 38 0.34 8.92 -7.24
C LYS A 38 -0.60 8.23 -8.24
N GLU A 39 -0.20 8.12 -9.50
CA GLU A 39 -1.00 7.55 -10.58
C GLU A 39 -1.36 6.07 -10.33
N PHE A 40 -0.48 5.34 -9.63
CA PHE A 40 -0.72 3.96 -9.21
C PHE A 40 -1.94 3.88 -8.28
N PHE A 41 -2.02 4.74 -7.27
CA PHE A 41 -3.12 4.76 -6.30
C PHE A 41 -4.42 5.33 -6.89
N GLU A 42 -4.33 6.29 -7.80
CA GLU A 42 -5.48 6.81 -8.55
C GLU A 42 -6.14 5.73 -9.41
N ALA A 43 -5.37 4.78 -9.95
CA ALA A 43 -5.91 3.66 -10.73
C ALA A 43 -6.78 2.69 -9.89
N PHE A 44 -6.61 2.68 -8.57
CA PHE A 44 -7.43 1.95 -7.60
C PHE A 44 -8.56 2.80 -6.98
N ASP A 45 -8.85 3.99 -7.54
CA ASP A 45 -9.81 4.95 -6.98
C ASP A 45 -9.52 5.31 -5.50
N ASN A 46 -8.26 5.21 -5.07
CA ASN A 46 -7.86 5.57 -3.71
C ASN A 46 -7.87 7.08 -3.54
N THR A 47 -8.57 7.56 -2.52
CA THR A 47 -8.69 8.98 -2.17
C THR A 47 -7.95 9.35 -0.88
N GLU A 48 -7.39 8.39 -0.18
CA GLU A 48 -6.67 8.61 1.09
C GLU A 48 -5.20 8.97 0.84
N ILE A 49 -4.57 8.34 -0.16
CA ILE A 49 -3.18 8.61 -0.54
C ILE A 49 -3.20 9.72 -1.60
N LEU A 50 -2.79 10.93 -1.20
CA LEU A 50 -2.80 12.13 -2.02
C LEU A 50 -1.62 12.18 -2.99
N ASP A 51 -0.48 11.61 -2.57
CA ASP A 51 0.75 11.49 -3.34
C ASP A 51 1.59 10.33 -2.81
N ALA A 52 2.46 9.75 -3.64
CA ALA A 52 3.32 8.64 -3.26
C ALA A 52 4.64 8.68 -4.03
N ASP A 53 5.69 8.21 -3.36
CA ASP A 53 7.03 8.03 -3.90
C ASP A 53 7.61 6.76 -3.27
N LEU A 54 7.26 5.60 -3.86
CA LEU A 54 7.61 4.28 -3.33
C LEU A 54 8.44 3.51 -4.34
N GLU A 55 9.55 2.96 -3.89
CA GLU A 55 10.34 1.98 -4.63
C GLU A 55 9.89 0.57 -4.23
N VAL A 56 9.58 -0.24 -5.23
CA VAL A 56 9.13 -1.63 -5.07
C VAL A 56 10.18 -2.55 -5.66
N SER A 57 10.92 -3.24 -4.81
CA SER A 57 11.98 -4.18 -5.18
C SER A 57 11.50 -5.61 -5.01
N VAL A 58 11.56 -6.41 -6.06
CA VAL A 58 11.06 -7.79 -6.05
C VAL A 58 12.14 -8.79 -6.44
N ALA A 59 12.35 -9.77 -5.60
CA ALA A 59 13.19 -10.93 -5.86
C ALA A 59 12.32 -12.17 -6.06
N VAL A 60 12.45 -12.82 -7.20
CA VAL A 60 11.70 -14.03 -7.56
C VAL A 60 12.65 -15.22 -7.61
N GLU A 61 12.46 -16.19 -6.74
CA GLU A 61 13.22 -17.44 -6.72
C GLU A 61 12.43 -18.56 -7.43
N LYS A 62 12.99 -19.06 -8.53
CA LYS A 62 12.41 -20.18 -9.28
C LYS A 62 13.22 -21.47 -9.12
N SER A 63 12.60 -22.48 -8.50
CA SER A 63 13.19 -23.79 -8.31
C SER A 63 12.21 -24.91 -8.70
N GLY A 64 12.31 -25.39 -9.94
CA GLY A 64 11.36 -26.36 -10.48
C GLY A 64 9.95 -25.81 -10.57
N ARG A 65 9.02 -26.39 -9.80
CA ARG A 65 7.62 -25.91 -9.69
C ARG A 65 7.42 -24.91 -8.55
N TYR A 66 8.43 -24.70 -7.72
CA TYR A 66 8.38 -23.70 -6.65
C TYR A 66 8.72 -22.33 -7.19
N LEU A 67 7.92 -21.33 -6.84
CA LEU A 67 8.14 -19.94 -7.13
C LEU A 67 7.90 -19.15 -5.85
N GLY A 68 8.98 -18.64 -5.26
CA GLY A 68 8.95 -17.71 -4.14
C GLY A 68 9.10 -16.29 -4.64
N VAL A 69 8.33 -15.36 -4.08
CA VAL A 69 8.41 -13.92 -4.39
C VAL A 69 8.62 -13.17 -3.10
N ASP A 70 9.73 -12.46 -3.01
CA ASP A 70 10.05 -11.56 -1.91
C ASP A 70 10.00 -10.13 -2.44
N CYS A 71 9.11 -9.33 -1.90
CA CYS A 71 8.90 -7.95 -2.32
C CYS A 71 9.16 -7.02 -1.13
N GLU A 72 10.02 -6.03 -1.33
CA GLU A 72 10.35 -4.97 -0.39
C GLU A 72 9.83 -3.65 -0.96
N ILE A 73 9.07 -2.92 -0.16
CA ILE A 73 8.48 -1.62 -0.53
C ILE A 73 8.99 -0.59 0.44
N ASP A 74 9.69 0.42 -0.08
CA ASP A 74 10.25 1.52 0.70
C ASP A 74 9.94 2.87 0.06
N GLY A 75 9.71 3.87 0.91
CA GLY A 75 9.53 5.25 0.46
C GLY A 75 8.64 6.07 1.35
N SER A 76 7.81 6.92 0.75
CA SER A 76 6.89 7.79 1.49
C SER A 76 5.59 8.01 0.74
N VAL A 77 4.52 8.21 1.50
CA VAL A 77 3.22 8.63 0.99
C VAL A 77 2.79 9.95 1.63
N VAL A 78 1.91 10.67 0.97
CA VAL A 78 1.25 11.85 1.51
C VAL A 78 -0.21 11.52 1.75
N VAL A 79 -0.66 11.74 2.97
CA VAL A 79 -2.05 11.53 3.41
C VAL A 79 -2.56 12.78 4.12
N SER A 80 -3.86 12.88 4.37
CA SER A 80 -4.40 13.98 5.18
C SER A 80 -4.17 13.70 6.67
N CYS A 81 -3.73 14.72 7.40
CA CYS A 81 -3.61 14.66 8.85
C CYS A 81 -4.99 14.53 9.52
N ASP A 82 -5.17 13.55 10.41
CA ASP A 82 -6.44 13.30 11.11
C ASP A 82 -6.87 14.45 12.05
N ARG A 83 -5.96 15.37 12.40
CA ARG A 83 -6.25 16.52 13.27
C ARG A 83 -6.53 17.80 12.50
N CYS A 84 -5.67 18.16 11.54
CA CYS A 84 -5.75 19.46 10.88
C CYS A 84 -6.13 19.39 9.40
N MET A 85 -6.26 18.19 8.83
CA MET A 85 -6.61 17.95 7.43
C MET A 85 -5.58 18.46 6.41
N GLU A 86 -4.42 18.92 6.86
CA GLU A 86 -3.32 19.29 5.97
C GLU A 86 -2.50 18.06 5.57
N ASP A 87 -1.72 18.22 4.51
CA ASP A 87 -0.88 17.18 3.96
C ASP A 87 0.16 16.71 4.97
N LEU A 88 0.21 15.40 5.19
CA LEU A 88 1.16 14.74 6.07
C LEU A 88 1.96 13.72 5.28
N ARG A 89 3.28 13.93 5.18
CA ARG A 89 4.18 12.95 4.56
C ARG A 89 4.59 11.91 5.59
N MET A 90 4.38 10.65 5.25
CA MET A 90 4.69 9.51 6.12
C MET A 90 5.64 8.52 5.42
N PRO A 91 6.67 8.02 6.12
CA PRO A 91 7.48 6.95 5.59
C PRO A 91 6.68 5.64 5.58
N ILE A 92 6.88 4.85 4.53
CA ILE A 92 6.35 3.49 4.39
C ILE A 92 7.52 2.54 4.20
N GLY A 93 7.51 1.43 4.93
CA GLY A 93 8.43 0.31 4.75
C GLY A 93 7.67 -0.96 5.07
N THR A 94 7.60 -1.90 4.11
CA THR A 94 6.94 -3.19 4.30
C THR A 94 7.54 -4.27 3.42
N ASP A 95 7.58 -5.48 3.96
CA ASP A 95 8.06 -6.69 3.28
C ASP A 95 6.90 -7.62 3.01
N ILE A 96 6.88 -8.22 1.82
CA ILE A 96 5.86 -9.17 1.39
C ILE A 96 6.56 -10.46 0.97
N MET A 97 6.18 -11.58 1.56
CA MET A 97 6.73 -12.88 1.21
C MET A 97 5.62 -13.79 0.69
N LEU A 98 5.69 -14.15 -0.60
CA LEU A 98 4.70 -14.97 -1.27
C LEU A 98 5.28 -16.31 -1.70
N SER A 99 4.43 -17.34 -1.67
CA SER A 99 4.68 -18.66 -2.26
C SER A 99 3.64 -18.88 -3.35
N VAL A 100 4.07 -18.94 -4.60
CA VAL A 100 3.17 -19.08 -5.74
C VAL A 100 2.95 -20.57 -6.03
N LYS A 101 1.68 -20.99 -6.03
CA LYS A 101 1.23 -22.32 -6.42
C LYS A 101 0.47 -22.24 -7.74
N PHE A 102 0.80 -23.14 -8.68
CA PHE A 102 0.10 -23.19 -9.96
C PHE A 102 -1.08 -24.16 -9.86
N GLY A 103 -2.25 -23.72 -10.28
CA GLY A 103 -3.49 -24.49 -10.26
C GLY A 103 -4.67 -23.70 -9.73
N GLU A 104 -5.81 -24.38 -9.57
CA GLU A 104 -6.98 -23.80 -8.94
C GLU A 104 -6.83 -23.84 -7.41
N GLU A 105 -7.42 -22.86 -6.74
CA GLU A 105 -7.52 -22.81 -5.29
C GLU A 105 -8.35 -24.02 -4.81
N GLU A 106 -7.69 -25.11 -4.45
CA GLU A 106 -8.35 -26.15 -3.69
C GLU A 106 -8.60 -25.58 -2.29
N SER A 107 -9.82 -25.74 -1.79
CA SER A 107 -10.33 -25.22 -0.51
C SER A 107 -9.58 -25.78 0.72
N SER A 108 -8.28 -25.57 0.76
CA SER A 108 -7.43 -25.81 1.92
C SER A 108 -7.42 -24.52 2.75
N GLU A 109 -7.87 -24.64 4.00
CA GLU A 109 -7.99 -23.53 4.95
C GLU A 109 -6.64 -22.87 5.31
N ASP A 110 -5.51 -23.39 4.82
CA ASP A 110 -4.17 -22.88 5.06
C ASP A 110 -3.65 -22.12 3.83
N HIS A 111 -3.83 -20.79 3.85
CA HIS A 111 -3.22 -19.86 2.89
C HIS A 111 -1.80 -19.42 3.29
N GLN A 112 -1.17 -20.10 4.26
CA GLN A 112 0.18 -19.80 4.71
C GLN A 112 1.08 -21.02 4.68
N GLU A 113 2.27 -20.85 4.13
CA GLU A 113 3.36 -21.84 4.19
C GLU A 113 4.52 -21.23 4.99
N GLY A 114 4.48 -21.48 6.32
CA GLY A 114 5.39 -20.83 7.25
C GLY A 114 5.05 -19.33 7.40
N GLU A 115 5.99 -18.46 7.04
CA GLU A 115 5.83 -17.00 7.07
C GLU A 115 5.35 -16.42 5.71
N ARG A 116 5.18 -17.28 4.68
CA ARG A 116 4.81 -16.88 3.32
C ARG A 116 3.32 -17.01 3.09
N GLU A 117 2.72 -16.01 2.50
CA GLU A 117 1.35 -16.07 2.00
C GLU A 117 1.31 -16.91 0.71
N ILE A 118 0.34 -17.80 0.59
CA ILE A 118 0.16 -18.63 -0.60
C ILE A 118 -0.79 -17.93 -1.56
N ILE A 119 -0.31 -17.74 -2.79
CA ILE A 119 -1.15 -17.26 -3.89
C ILE A 119 -1.27 -18.33 -4.96
N PHE A 120 -2.46 -18.43 -5.57
CA PHE A 120 -2.74 -19.37 -6.65
C PHE A 120 -2.76 -18.64 -7.99
N VAL A 121 -2.01 -19.18 -8.93
CA VAL A 121 -1.96 -18.68 -10.31
C VAL A 121 -2.37 -19.81 -11.24
N PRO A 122 -3.31 -19.57 -12.18
CA PRO A 122 -3.72 -20.57 -13.15
C PRO A 122 -2.52 -21.15 -13.95
N GLU A 123 -2.50 -22.46 -14.19
CA GLU A 123 -1.36 -23.12 -14.90
C GLU A 123 -1.10 -22.58 -16.33
N GLY A 124 -2.07 -21.86 -16.88
CA GLY A 124 -1.97 -21.31 -18.25
C GLY A 124 -1.47 -19.87 -18.31
N ASP A 125 -1.32 -19.19 -17.18
CA ASP A 125 -0.97 -17.78 -17.18
C ASP A 125 0.52 -17.58 -17.49
N ALA A 126 0.76 -16.65 -18.40
CA ALA A 126 2.10 -16.27 -18.82
C ALA A 126 2.76 -15.25 -17.90
N GLU A 127 1.94 -14.53 -17.14
CA GLU A 127 2.30 -13.36 -16.35
C GLU A 127 1.56 -13.39 -15.01
N MET A 128 2.17 -12.78 -13.99
CA MET A 128 1.59 -12.59 -12.67
C MET A 128 1.59 -11.09 -12.36
N ASP A 129 0.43 -10.54 -12.05
CA ASP A 129 0.24 -9.14 -11.67
C ASP A 129 0.31 -9.00 -10.14
N LEU A 130 1.23 -8.17 -9.65
CA LEU A 130 1.40 -7.85 -8.23
C LEU A 130 0.70 -6.55 -7.82
N SER A 131 0.08 -5.82 -8.74
CA SER A 131 -0.46 -4.47 -8.48
C SER A 131 -1.41 -4.46 -7.28
N GLN A 132 -2.36 -5.41 -7.24
CA GLN A 132 -3.32 -5.51 -6.14
C GLN A 132 -2.62 -5.80 -4.80
N ILE A 133 -1.65 -6.70 -4.79
CA ILE A 133 -0.92 -7.08 -3.57
C ILE A 133 -0.12 -5.90 -3.06
N VAL A 134 0.64 -5.21 -3.93
CA VAL A 134 1.40 -4.01 -3.57
C VAL A 134 0.47 -2.94 -2.99
N TYR A 135 -0.67 -2.69 -3.64
CA TYR A 135 -1.67 -1.73 -3.18
C TYR A 135 -2.17 -2.07 -1.77
N ASP A 136 -2.59 -3.32 -1.55
CA ASP A 136 -3.14 -3.76 -0.27
C ASP A 136 -2.12 -3.65 0.87
N TYR A 137 -0.88 -4.07 0.62
CA TYR A 137 0.18 -4.00 1.63
C TYR A 137 0.60 -2.57 1.97
N VAL A 138 0.64 -1.66 1.00
CA VAL A 138 0.89 -0.23 1.28
C VAL A 138 -0.25 0.35 2.12
N CYS A 139 -1.51 0.05 1.79
CA CYS A 139 -2.65 0.50 2.57
C CYS A 139 -2.64 -0.05 4.00
N LEU A 140 -2.23 -1.32 4.19
CA LEU A 140 -2.09 -1.96 5.50
C LEU A 140 -0.91 -1.41 6.31
N ALA A 141 0.15 -0.95 5.64
CA ALA A 141 1.32 -0.35 6.30
C ALA A 141 1.04 1.06 6.85
N LEU A 142 -0.05 1.71 6.42
CA LEU A 142 -0.45 3.00 6.96
C LEU A 142 -0.86 2.85 8.43
N PRO A 143 -0.36 3.69 9.35
CA PRO A 143 -0.77 3.66 10.75
C PRO A 143 -2.23 4.08 10.90
N MET A 144 -2.90 3.54 11.92
CA MET A 144 -4.29 3.89 12.24
C MET A 144 -4.49 5.33 12.68
N GLN A 145 -3.44 6.01 13.13
CA GLN A 145 -3.44 7.42 13.54
C GLN A 145 -2.40 8.17 12.71
N ARG A 146 -2.88 9.11 11.92
CA ARG A 146 -2.06 9.88 10.98
C ARG A 146 -2.12 11.35 11.36
N HIS A 147 -1.16 11.82 12.11
CA HIS A 147 -1.12 13.23 12.54
C HIS A 147 0.30 13.75 12.59
N HIS A 148 0.44 15.05 12.38
CA HIS A 148 1.72 15.75 12.58
C HIS A 148 2.19 15.63 14.04
N ASP A 149 3.48 15.78 14.25
CA ASP A 149 4.06 15.84 15.58
C ASP A 149 3.47 16.99 16.41
N ASP A 150 3.65 16.92 17.72
CA ASP A 150 3.05 17.90 18.63
C ASP A 150 3.56 19.32 18.34
N GLY A 151 2.63 20.19 17.96
CA GLY A 151 2.89 21.59 17.62
C GLY A 151 3.06 21.85 16.12
N GLU A 152 3.07 20.86 15.26
CA GLU A 152 3.21 21.01 13.81
C GLU A 152 1.87 21.11 13.06
N CYS A 153 0.78 20.72 13.72
CA CYS A 153 -0.55 20.92 13.14
C CYS A 153 -0.91 22.39 12.97
N ASN A 154 -1.75 22.68 11.99
CA ASN A 154 -2.26 24.04 11.75
C ASN A 154 -2.84 24.66 13.03
N PRO A 155 -2.28 25.79 13.53
CA PRO A 155 -2.68 26.38 14.81
C PRO A 155 -4.11 26.93 14.82
N GLU A 156 -4.66 27.28 13.67
CA GLU A 156 -6.06 27.75 13.57
C GLU A 156 -7.02 26.60 13.82
N VAL A 157 -6.77 25.43 13.18
CA VAL A 157 -7.58 24.22 13.38
C VAL A 157 -7.45 23.73 14.83
N MET A 158 -6.23 23.71 15.36
CA MET A 158 -5.98 23.27 16.74
C MET A 158 -6.69 24.17 17.77
N ARG A 159 -6.85 25.47 17.48
CA ARG A 159 -7.64 26.39 18.35
C ARG A 159 -9.11 25.98 18.40
N TYR A 160 -9.71 25.55 17.27
CA TYR A 160 -11.09 25.07 17.26
C TYR A 160 -11.23 23.75 18.04
N LEU A 161 -10.30 22.83 17.88
CA LEU A 161 -10.29 21.55 18.60
C LEU A 161 -10.06 21.72 20.10
N ALA A 162 -9.28 22.72 20.52
CA ALA A 162 -9.02 23.01 21.93
C ALA A 162 -10.17 23.75 22.65
N GLY A 163 -11.33 23.93 22.03
CA GLY A 163 -12.49 24.58 22.62
C GLY A 163 -12.57 26.08 22.32
N GLY A 164 -12.09 26.49 21.13
CA GLY A 164 -12.44 27.80 20.56
C GLY A 164 -13.94 28.01 20.59
N GLU A 165 -14.41 29.25 20.85
CA GLU A 165 -15.83 29.56 21.02
C GLU A 165 -16.67 28.87 19.94
N PRO A 166 -17.72 28.12 20.34
CA PRO A 166 -18.60 27.49 19.35
C PRO A 166 -19.15 28.59 18.46
N VAL A 167 -18.96 28.43 17.14
CA VAL A 167 -19.60 29.30 16.16
C VAL A 167 -21.08 29.32 16.53
N LYS A 168 -21.57 30.48 16.95
CA LYS A 168 -23.01 30.69 17.14
C LYS A 168 -23.65 30.55 15.77
N VAL A 169 -24.04 29.32 15.42
CA VAL A 169 -24.94 29.13 14.31
C VAL A 169 -26.25 29.79 14.74
N GLU A 170 -26.47 31.00 14.22
CA GLU A 170 -27.74 31.70 14.41
C GLU A 170 -28.83 30.75 13.96
N GLY A 171 -29.79 30.53 14.84
CA GLY A 171 -30.74 29.43 14.86
C GLY A 171 -31.28 29.07 13.49
N ASP A 172 -30.84 27.92 13.03
CA ASP A 172 -31.46 27.24 11.90
C ASP A 172 -32.85 26.77 12.37
N VAL A 173 -33.89 27.47 11.90
CA VAL A 173 -35.31 27.20 12.22
C VAL A 173 -35.71 25.77 11.80
N ASN A 174 -34.83 25.06 11.12
CA ASN A 174 -35.07 23.73 10.55
C ASN A 174 -34.12 22.66 11.12
N ASN A 175 -33.64 22.84 12.35
CA ASN A 175 -32.80 21.83 12.99
C ASN A 175 -33.64 20.61 13.41
N PRO A 176 -33.51 19.44 12.77
CA PRO A 176 -34.29 18.23 13.08
C PRO A 176 -34.02 17.72 14.51
N PHE A 177 -32.95 18.16 15.16
CA PHE A 177 -32.58 17.79 16.52
C PHE A 177 -33.07 18.76 17.60
N ALA A 178 -33.80 19.84 17.21
CA ALA A 178 -34.33 20.81 18.18
C ALA A 178 -35.25 20.15 19.23
N ALA A 179 -36.01 19.13 18.83
CA ALA A 179 -36.86 18.36 19.70
C ALA A 179 -36.11 17.55 20.79
N LEU A 180 -34.85 17.19 20.58
CA LEU A 180 -34.04 16.46 21.57
C LEU A 180 -33.63 17.34 22.77
N LYS A 181 -33.60 18.66 22.62
CA LYS A 181 -33.31 19.59 23.73
C LYS A 181 -34.40 19.56 24.81
N GLU A 182 -35.63 19.20 24.46
CA GLU A 182 -36.73 19.11 25.41
C GLU A 182 -36.73 17.81 26.21
N LEU A 183 -36.09 16.75 25.68
CA LEU A 183 -35.96 15.44 26.35
C LEU A 183 -34.82 15.36 27.36
N MET A 184 -33.95 16.36 27.40
CA MET A 184 -32.80 16.41 28.30
C MET A 184 -33.00 17.38 29.49
N LYS A 185 -34.23 17.74 29.85
CA LYS A 185 -34.58 18.51 31.04
C LYS A 185 -35.07 17.63 32.18
#